data_7aba1385a14c5eecc3e1d1778a9e9ff7
#
_entry.id   7aba1385a14c5eecc3e1d1778a9e9ff7
#
_cell.length_a   1.000
_cell.length_b   1.000
_cell.length_c   1.000
_cell.angle_alpha   90.00
_cell.angle_beta   90.00
_cell.angle_gamma   90.00
#
_symmetry.space_group_name_H-M   'P 1'
#
loop_
_entity.id
_entity.type
_entity.pdbx_description
1 polymer ?
#
loop_
_entity_poly.entity_id
_entity_poly.type
_entity_poly.pdbx_seq_one_letter_code
_entity_poly.pdbx_strand_id
1 'polypeptide(L)'
;MADDDSEFDSLTKAAKGRYIRLEPQAAQDCARLCGLMITELDKAINNTQSLTNVQGFGTIADATALAGRYNDRAATGDSSLKHSLTKHREVVNDMMETFIAAGRSYLENEHASAARLSAYETAVSGYRPQP
;
A
#
# COMPACT_ATOMS: atom_id res chain seq x y z
N MET A 1 9.60 13.18 -8.52
CA MET A 1 9.89 14.01 -7.37
C MET A 1 10.50 13.19 -6.29
N ALA A 2 11.71 13.55 -5.93
CA ALA A 2 12.48 12.78 -4.95
C ALA A 2 11.76 12.66 -3.60
N ASP A 3 10.90 13.59 -3.28
CA ASP A 3 10.22 13.67 -1.99
C ASP A 3 9.06 12.68 -1.84
N ASP A 4 8.70 11.97 -2.91
CA ASP A 4 7.64 10.98 -2.88
C ASP A 4 8.15 9.57 -2.56
N ASP A 5 9.45 9.40 -2.53
CA ASP A 5 10.04 8.11 -2.15
C ASP A 5 9.85 7.92 -0.65
N SER A 6 9.15 6.86 -0.28
CA SER A 6 9.02 6.52 1.14
C SER A 6 10.36 6.03 1.68
N GLU A 7 10.52 6.09 2.99
CA GLU A 7 11.70 5.53 3.66
C GLU A 7 11.91 4.05 3.30
N PHE A 8 10.81 3.35 2.99
CA PHE A 8 10.87 1.94 2.61
C PHE A 8 11.52 1.71 1.25
N ASP A 9 11.55 2.70 0.36
CA ASP A 9 12.26 2.57 -0.90
C ASP A 9 13.75 2.35 -0.67
N SER A 10 14.35 3.12 0.23
CA SER A 10 15.76 2.93 0.62
C SER A 10 16.00 1.56 1.24
N LEU A 11 15.07 1.10 2.09
CA LEU A 11 15.16 -0.21 2.72
C LEU A 11 15.03 -1.33 1.69
N THR A 12 14.17 -1.17 0.70
CA THR A 12 14.01 -2.12 -0.40
C THR A 12 15.30 -2.22 -1.20
N LYS A 13 15.93 -1.10 -1.51
CA LYS A 13 17.23 -1.09 -2.21
C LYS A 13 18.31 -1.78 -1.39
N ALA A 14 18.33 -1.53 -0.07
CA ALA A 14 19.29 -2.18 0.83
C ALA A 14 19.04 -3.70 0.88
N ALA A 15 17.79 -4.12 0.88
CA ALA A 15 17.45 -5.54 0.87
C ALA A 15 17.85 -6.21 -0.44
N LYS A 16 17.63 -5.53 -1.57
CA LYS A 16 18.05 -6.03 -2.89
C LYS A 16 19.57 -6.12 -2.99
N GLY A 17 20.30 -5.23 -2.32
CA GLY A 17 21.75 -5.27 -2.21
C GLY A 17 22.26 -6.26 -1.17
N ARG A 18 21.38 -7.04 -0.54
CA ARG A 18 21.70 -8.05 0.48
C ARG A 18 22.24 -7.49 1.78
N TYR A 19 21.99 -6.23 2.05
CA TYR A 19 22.36 -5.60 3.32
C TYR A 19 21.30 -5.82 4.42
N ILE A 20 20.07 -6.09 4.01
CA ILE A 20 18.96 -6.39 4.91
C ILE A 20 18.41 -7.76 4.54
N ARG A 21 18.30 -8.64 5.54
CA ARG A 21 17.82 -9.99 5.35
C ARG A 21 16.78 -10.34 6.40
N LEU A 22 15.79 -11.09 5.99
CA LEU A 22 14.73 -11.53 6.88
C LEU A 22 14.44 -13.00 6.59
N GLU A 23 14.25 -13.80 7.64
CA GLU A 23 13.92 -15.21 7.48
C GLU A 23 12.70 -15.35 6.56
N PRO A 24 12.73 -16.28 5.55
CA PRO A 24 11.72 -16.30 4.49
C PRO A 24 10.28 -16.44 4.96
N GLN A 25 10.02 -17.25 6.00
CA GLN A 25 8.66 -17.40 6.50
C GLN A 25 8.17 -16.11 7.14
N ALA A 26 9.02 -15.44 7.91
CA ALA A 26 8.68 -14.14 8.51
C ALA A 26 8.44 -13.10 7.43
N ALA A 27 9.28 -13.09 6.38
CA ALA A 27 9.12 -12.19 5.24
C ALA A 27 7.78 -12.41 4.53
N GLN A 28 7.42 -13.68 4.29
CA GLN A 28 6.16 -14.04 3.68
C GLN A 28 4.96 -13.60 4.54
N ASP A 29 5.03 -13.84 5.84
CA ASP A 29 3.96 -13.47 6.76
C ASP A 29 3.75 -11.96 6.79
N CYS A 30 4.82 -11.19 6.84
CA CYS A 30 4.75 -9.73 6.82
C CYS A 30 4.22 -9.22 5.48
N ALA A 31 4.69 -9.80 4.37
CA ALA A 31 4.21 -9.40 3.04
C ALA A 31 2.72 -9.73 2.86
N ARG A 32 2.27 -10.88 3.36
CA ARG A 32 0.86 -11.27 3.30
C ARG A 32 -0.01 -10.29 4.07
N LEU A 33 0.40 -9.89 5.27
CA LEU A 33 -0.33 -8.91 6.06
C LEU A 33 -0.40 -7.54 5.36
N CYS A 34 0.68 -7.12 4.71
CA CYS A 34 0.68 -5.90 3.90
C CYS A 34 -0.33 -6.01 2.75
N GLY A 35 -0.37 -7.14 2.06
CA GLY A 35 -1.33 -7.38 0.98
C GLY A 35 -2.77 -7.29 1.46
N LEU A 36 -3.07 -7.86 2.63
CA LEU A 36 -4.41 -7.77 3.23
C LEU A 36 -4.75 -6.32 3.59
N MET A 37 -3.80 -5.59 4.16
CA MET A 37 -4.02 -4.18 4.49
C MET A 37 -4.27 -3.34 3.23
N ILE A 38 -3.54 -3.59 2.14
CA ILE A 38 -3.76 -2.88 0.87
C ILE A 38 -5.18 -3.14 0.37
N THR A 39 -5.66 -4.38 0.44
CA THR A 39 -7.02 -4.72 0.05
C THR A 39 -8.06 -3.92 0.85
N GLU A 40 -7.86 -3.82 2.17
CA GLU A 40 -8.76 -3.04 3.01
C GLU A 40 -8.67 -1.54 2.72
N LEU A 41 -7.46 -1.03 2.44
CA LEU A 41 -7.29 0.37 2.03
C LEU A 41 -7.98 0.66 0.70
N ASP A 42 -7.90 -0.27 -0.26
CA ASP A 42 -8.60 -0.12 -1.54
C ASP A 42 -10.11 -0.05 -1.35
N LYS A 43 -10.67 -0.86 -0.46
CA LYS A 43 -12.09 -0.78 -0.11
C LYS A 43 -12.43 0.58 0.50
N ALA A 44 -11.60 1.06 1.41
CA ALA A 44 -11.81 2.36 2.05
C ALA A 44 -11.72 3.50 1.03
N ILE A 45 -10.76 3.44 0.11
CA ILE A 45 -10.62 4.42 -0.96
C ILE A 45 -11.87 4.44 -1.85
N ASN A 46 -12.35 3.26 -2.25
CA ASN A 46 -13.57 3.15 -3.06
C ASN A 46 -14.79 3.66 -2.29
N ASN A 47 -14.85 3.43 -1.00
CA ASN A 47 -15.97 3.90 -0.16
C ASN A 47 -16.01 5.42 -0.01
N THR A 48 -14.90 6.14 -0.27
CA THR A 48 -14.93 7.61 -0.24
C THR A 48 -15.88 8.19 -1.27
N GLN A 49 -16.19 7.45 -2.33
CA GLN A 49 -17.16 7.90 -3.34
C GLN A 49 -18.57 8.06 -2.75
N SER A 50 -18.95 7.21 -1.82
CA SER A 50 -20.26 7.34 -1.17
C SER A 50 -20.33 8.59 -0.29
N LEU A 51 -19.17 9.08 0.17
CA LEU A 51 -19.09 10.30 0.97
C LEU A 51 -19.15 11.58 0.14
N THR A 52 -19.00 11.46 -1.18
CA THR A 52 -19.09 12.61 -2.10
C THR A 52 -20.55 12.94 -2.47
N ASN A 53 -21.48 12.05 -2.16
CA ASN A 53 -22.90 12.23 -2.47
C ASN A 53 -23.65 12.73 -1.25
N VAL A 54 -23.24 13.88 -0.73
CA VAL A 54 -23.86 14.49 0.45
C VAL A 54 -25.17 15.14 0.05
N GLN A 55 -26.27 14.71 0.68
CA GLN A 55 -27.61 15.18 0.42
C GLN A 55 -28.28 15.61 1.74
N GLY A 56 -29.43 16.27 1.62
CA GLY A 56 -30.21 16.66 2.77
C GLY A 56 -30.01 18.08 3.25
N PHE A 57 -29.11 18.85 2.62
CA PHE A 57 -28.88 20.25 2.97
C PHE A 57 -29.84 21.21 2.24
N GLY A 58 -30.63 20.71 1.29
CA GLY A 58 -31.52 21.53 0.48
C GLY A 58 -30.86 22.23 -0.69
N THR A 59 -31.52 23.24 -1.23
CA THR A 59 -31.11 23.92 -2.47
C THR A 59 -30.64 25.35 -2.29
N ILE A 60 -30.57 25.87 -1.06
CA ILE A 60 -30.07 27.23 -0.81
C ILE A 60 -28.54 27.25 -1.02
N ALA A 61 -28.03 28.42 -1.39
CA ALA A 61 -26.63 28.58 -1.80
C ALA A 61 -25.63 28.11 -0.73
N ASP A 62 -25.89 28.44 0.55
CA ASP A 62 -24.99 28.04 1.63
C ASP A 62 -24.98 26.53 1.85
N ALA A 63 -26.11 25.87 1.66
CA ALA A 63 -26.22 24.42 1.79
C ALA A 63 -25.46 23.73 0.65
N THR A 64 -25.53 24.25 -0.56
CA THR A 64 -24.79 23.73 -1.72
C THR A 64 -23.28 23.88 -1.48
N ALA A 65 -22.84 25.03 -0.98
CA ALA A 65 -21.43 25.27 -0.66
C ALA A 65 -20.94 24.32 0.44
N LEU A 66 -21.77 24.07 1.45
CA LEU A 66 -21.43 23.16 2.55
C LEU A 66 -21.28 21.72 2.04
N ALA A 67 -22.20 21.25 1.21
CA ALA A 67 -22.12 19.94 0.58
C ALA A 67 -20.83 19.79 -0.26
N GLY A 68 -20.47 20.84 -0.99
CA GLY A 68 -19.22 20.88 -1.77
C GLY A 68 -17.99 20.74 -0.89
N ARG A 69 -17.97 21.39 0.27
CA ARG A 69 -16.86 21.27 1.22
C ARG A 69 -16.73 19.84 1.78
N TYR A 70 -17.83 19.18 2.08
CA TYR A 70 -17.81 17.79 2.53
C TYR A 70 -17.28 16.88 1.41
N ASN A 71 -17.71 17.09 0.18
CA ASN A 71 -17.24 16.33 -0.97
C ASN A 71 -15.72 16.48 -1.17
N ASP A 72 -15.21 17.72 -1.05
CA ASP A 72 -13.78 17.98 -1.19
C ASP A 72 -12.97 17.29 -0.09
N ARG A 73 -13.49 17.29 1.14
CA ARG A 73 -12.83 16.60 2.26
C ARG A 73 -12.81 15.11 2.06
N ALA A 74 -13.83 14.55 1.41
CA ALA A 74 -13.91 13.11 1.20
C ALA A 74 -13.03 12.64 0.04
N ALA A 75 -13.03 13.33 -1.09
CA ALA A 75 -12.47 12.74 -2.31
C ALA A 75 -11.70 13.66 -3.26
N THR A 76 -11.93 14.97 -3.27
CA THR A 76 -11.45 15.80 -4.37
C THR A 76 -10.27 16.72 -4.06
N GLY A 77 -9.98 17.00 -2.79
CA GLY A 77 -8.88 17.89 -2.39
C GLY A 77 -7.61 17.13 -2.05
N ASP A 78 -6.48 17.83 -2.05
CA ASP A 78 -5.19 17.27 -1.62
C ASP A 78 -5.19 16.85 -0.15
N SER A 79 -6.04 17.49 0.65
CA SER A 79 -6.24 17.15 2.06
C SER A 79 -7.40 16.19 2.28
N SER A 80 -7.96 15.62 1.21
CA SER A 80 -9.12 14.74 1.32
C SER A 80 -8.75 13.41 1.98
N LEU A 81 -9.76 12.74 2.51
CA LEU A 81 -9.61 11.39 3.05
C LEU A 81 -9.10 10.43 1.98
N LYS A 82 -9.63 10.52 0.76
CA LYS A 82 -9.19 9.68 -0.36
C LYS A 82 -7.71 9.86 -0.64
N HIS A 83 -7.23 11.11 -0.68
CA HIS A 83 -5.81 11.39 -0.91
C HIS A 83 -4.93 10.78 0.18
N SER A 84 -5.32 10.96 1.45
CA SER A 84 -4.59 10.41 2.60
C SER A 84 -4.55 8.88 2.56
N LEU A 85 -5.67 8.24 2.25
CA LEU A 85 -5.73 6.78 2.14
C LEU A 85 -4.88 6.26 0.98
N THR A 86 -4.86 6.98 -0.15
CA THR A 86 -4.04 6.62 -1.31
C THR A 86 -2.55 6.69 -0.96
N LYS A 87 -2.12 7.74 -0.27
CA LYS A 87 -0.74 7.87 0.19
C LYS A 87 -0.37 6.76 1.16
N HIS A 88 -1.27 6.44 2.08
CA HIS A 88 -1.04 5.35 3.04
C HIS A 88 -0.89 4.01 2.32
N ARG A 89 -1.72 3.77 1.30
CA ARG A 89 -1.63 2.57 0.48
C ARG A 89 -0.26 2.45 -0.20
N GLU A 90 0.27 3.55 -0.72
CA GLU A 90 1.60 3.57 -1.35
C GLU A 90 2.69 3.16 -0.35
N VAL A 91 2.63 3.67 0.88
CA VAL A 91 3.60 3.33 1.93
C VAL A 91 3.51 1.84 2.28
N VAL A 92 2.30 1.30 2.44
CA VAL A 92 2.12 -0.13 2.75
C VAL A 92 2.63 -1.01 1.61
N ASN A 93 2.41 -0.60 0.37
CA ASN A 93 2.95 -1.32 -0.79
C ASN A 93 4.48 -1.34 -0.76
N ASP A 94 5.11 -0.22 -0.43
CA ASP A 94 6.56 -0.14 -0.31
C ASP A 94 7.08 -1.03 0.84
N MET A 95 6.36 -1.08 1.95
CA MET A 95 6.66 -2.00 3.05
C MET A 95 6.64 -3.45 2.57
N MET A 96 5.60 -3.82 1.83
CA MET A 96 5.45 -5.18 1.30
C MET A 96 6.64 -5.55 0.42
N GLU A 97 7.03 -4.66 -0.49
CA GLU A 97 8.17 -4.92 -1.38
C GLU A 97 9.49 -5.03 -0.60
N THR A 98 9.63 -4.26 0.48
CA THR A 98 10.79 -4.36 1.38
C THR A 98 10.86 -5.75 2.03
N PHE A 99 9.76 -6.24 2.56
CA PHE A 99 9.70 -7.57 3.18
C PHE A 99 10.03 -8.67 2.15
N ILE A 100 9.46 -8.56 0.96
CA ILE A 100 9.71 -9.53 -0.12
C ILE A 100 11.20 -9.56 -0.49
N ALA A 101 11.80 -8.38 -0.67
CA ALA A 101 13.21 -8.27 -1.03
C ALA A 101 14.12 -8.80 0.09
N ALA A 102 13.79 -8.55 1.34
CA ALA A 102 14.57 -9.02 2.49
C ALA A 102 14.54 -10.56 2.60
N GLY A 103 13.39 -11.17 2.35
CA GLY A 103 13.27 -12.64 2.35
C GLY A 103 14.02 -13.27 1.19
N ARG A 104 13.96 -12.68 0.01
CA ARG A 104 14.74 -13.14 -1.15
C ARG A 104 16.24 -13.05 -0.86
N SER A 105 16.67 -11.95 -0.27
CA SER A 105 18.08 -11.73 0.09
C SER A 105 18.59 -12.80 1.06
N TYR A 106 17.76 -13.20 2.02
CA TYR A 106 18.11 -14.29 2.94
C TYR A 106 18.35 -15.59 2.17
N LEU A 107 17.42 -15.95 1.27
CA LEU A 107 17.52 -17.18 0.47
C LEU A 107 18.75 -17.17 -0.45
N GLU A 108 19.02 -16.06 -1.11
CA GLU A 108 20.19 -15.92 -1.99
C GLU A 108 21.49 -16.05 -1.20
N ASN A 109 21.52 -15.48 0.01
CA ASN A 109 22.69 -15.52 0.87
C ASN A 109 22.97 -16.92 1.42
N GLU A 110 21.93 -17.73 1.58
CA GLU A 110 22.07 -19.13 1.98
C GLU A 110 22.31 -20.06 0.79
N HIS A 111 22.45 -19.52 -0.42
CA HIS A 111 22.60 -20.30 -1.64
C HIS A 111 21.45 -21.30 -1.82
N ALA A 112 20.22 -20.86 -1.54
CA ALA A 112 19.05 -21.71 -1.68
C ALA A 112 18.91 -22.22 -3.10
N SER A 113 18.30 -23.40 -3.24
CA SER A 113 18.09 -24.01 -4.56
C SER A 113 17.14 -23.15 -5.41
N ALA A 114 17.25 -23.31 -6.73
CA ALA A 114 16.35 -22.63 -7.66
C ALA A 114 14.87 -22.97 -7.38
N ALA A 115 14.60 -24.22 -6.98
CA ALA A 115 13.25 -24.63 -6.61
C ALA A 115 12.72 -23.87 -5.40
N ARG A 116 13.57 -23.67 -4.40
CA ARG A 116 13.18 -22.95 -3.18
C ARG A 116 12.95 -21.45 -3.45
N LEU A 117 13.81 -20.85 -4.25
CA LEU A 117 13.64 -19.46 -4.70
C LEU A 117 12.37 -19.30 -5.52
N SER A 118 12.10 -20.22 -6.43
CA SER A 118 10.87 -20.20 -7.24
C SER A 118 9.62 -20.35 -6.39
N ALA A 119 9.64 -21.22 -5.39
CA ALA A 119 8.52 -21.39 -4.46
C ALA A 119 8.25 -20.11 -3.67
N TYR A 120 9.32 -19.46 -3.22
CA TYR A 120 9.19 -18.17 -2.53
C TYR A 120 8.56 -17.11 -3.44
N GLU A 121 9.07 -16.96 -4.67
CA GLU A 121 8.55 -15.98 -5.63
C GLU A 121 7.07 -16.23 -5.95
N THR A 122 6.67 -17.49 -6.09
CA THR A 122 5.28 -17.85 -6.33
C THR A 122 4.40 -17.47 -5.14
N ALA A 123 4.86 -17.76 -3.92
CA ALA A 123 4.11 -17.43 -2.71
C ALA A 123 3.91 -15.92 -2.56
N VAL A 124 4.97 -15.13 -2.69
CA VAL A 124 4.88 -13.69 -2.48
C VAL A 124 4.11 -12.98 -3.59
N SER A 125 4.13 -13.49 -4.82
CA SER A 125 3.34 -12.90 -5.90
C SER A 125 1.85 -13.04 -5.65
N GLY A 126 1.44 -14.08 -4.92
CA GLY A 126 0.03 -14.26 -4.54
C GLY A 126 -0.45 -13.26 -3.49
N TYR A 127 0.45 -12.60 -2.78
CA TYR A 127 0.07 -11.61 -1.77
C TYR A 127 -0.12 -10.22 -2.36
N ARG A 128 0.40 -9.97 -3.54
CA ARG A 128 0.23 -8.67 -4.20
C ARG A 128 -1.22 -8.51 -4.65
N PRO A 129 -1.84 -7.33 -4.39
CA PRO A 129 -3.21 -7.11 -4.85
C PRO A 129 -3.28 -7.16 -6.36
N GLN A 130 -4.36 -7.73 -6.87
CA GLN A 130 -4.62 -7.74 -8.30
C GLN A 130 -5.06 -6.36 -8.75
N PRO A 131 -4.65 -5.93 -9.96
CA PRO A 131 -5.06 -4.63 -10.49
C PRO A 131 -6.56 -4.55 -10.78
#